data_b3b61d93ae076cb300d78fcdf089da80
#
_entry.id   b3b61d93ae076cb300d78fcdf089da80
#
_cell.length_a   1.000
_cell.length_b   1.000
_cell.length_c   1.000
_cell.angle_alpha   90.00
_cell.angle_beta   90.00
_cell.angle_gamma   90.00
#
_symmetry.space_group_name_H-M   'P 1'
#
loop_
_entity.id
_entity.type
_entity.pdbx_description
1 polymer ?
#
loop_
_entity_poly.entity_id
_entity_poly.type
_entity_poly.pdbx_seq_one_letter_code
_entity_poly.pdbx_strand_id
1 'polypeptide(L)'
;MPVHRFNIAFSYISKRGLPFIREFVLRLVHLSPMKPEFIASYLDLSPRELKEVLRELIDKNELTFLDDGSVGLTGLAQGYFSSEGESPQVTTVQQTDTTFSFELAGFNCIGNKKTHDNWCTGITVPISSENKGLSDKYANKSFQAQFYRLIEEGYMPHIVSKESQTLPSIYKMDSVTRIGQEPKRVPPLFLF
;
A
#
# COMPACT_ATOMS: atom_id res chain seq x y z
N MET A 1 -30.33 -10.42 2.36
CA MET A 1 -29.21 -11.23 1.84
C MET A 1 -28.24 -11.51 2.97
N PRO A 2 -27.81 -12.77 3.20
CA PRO A 2 -26.79 -13.08 4.19
C PRO A 2 -25.43 -12.53 3.82
N VAL A 3 -24.71 -12.01 4.82
CA VAL A 3 -23.42 -11.36 4.69
C VAL A 3 -22.48 -11.89 5.75
N HIS A 4 -21.27 -12.24 5.37
CA HIS A 4 -20.20 -12.53 6.32
C HIS A 4 -19.23 -11.36 6.38
N ARG A 5 -18.77 -11.07 7.60
CA ARG A 5 -17.78 -10.05 7.87
C ARG A 5 -16.43 -10.70 8.17
N PHE A 6 -15.39 -10.19 7.52
CA PHE A 6 -14.03 -10.71 7.63
C PHE A 6 -13.06 -9.64 8.07
N ASN A 7 -12.12 -10.01 8.92
CA ASN A 7 -10.87 -9.30 9.06
C ASN A 7 -9.87 -9.88 8.07
N ILE A 8 -9.29 -9.03 7.25
CA ILE A 8 -8.37 -9.37 6.16
C ILE A 8 -7.03 -8.72 6.45
N ALA A 9 -6.03 -9.54 6.77
CA ALA A 9 -4.66 -9.09 6.95
C ALA A 9 -3.85 -9.40 5.69
N PHE A 10 -3.11 -8.42 5.21
CA PHE A 10 -2.31 -8.54 4.00
C PHE A 10 -1.09 -7.61 4.03
N SER A 11 -0.07 -8.00 3.27
CA SER A 11 1.09 -7.18 3.01
C SER A 11 0.94 -6.55 1.61
N TYR A 12 1.31 -5.29 1.49
CA TYR A 12 1.22 -4.55 0.23
C TYR A 12 2.51 -3.79 -0.07
N ILE A 13 2.76 -3.62 -1.35
CA ILE A 13 3.85 -2.81 -1.85
C ILE A 13 3.33 -1.41 -2.13
N SER A 14 4.02 -0.42 -1.58
CA SER A 14 3.80 0.99 -1.92
C SER A 14 5.11 1.65 -2.28
N LYS A 15 5.06 2.60 -3.19
CA LYS A 15 6.18 3.49 -3.48
C LYS A 15 6.03 4.75 -2.65
N ARG A 16 7.10 5.19 -2.02
CA ARG A 16 7.14 6.44 -1.25
C ARG A 16 8.25 7.32 -1.77
N GLY A 17 8.01 8.61 -1.79
CA GLY A 17 9.04 9.63 -1.96
C GLY A 17 10.05 9.58 -0.81
N LEU A 18 11.19 10.16 -1.04
CA LEU A 18 12.23 10.31 -0.03
C LEU A 18 12.06 11.62 0.75
N PRO A 19 12.53 11.70 2.00
CA PRO A 19 12.65 12.97 2.69
C PRO A 19 13.45 13.97 1.85
N PHE A 20 13.04 15.23 1.85
CA PHE A 20 13.52 16.28 0.97
C PHE A 20 15.06 16.33 0.82
N ILE A 21 15.80 16.48 1.93
CA ILE A 21 17.28 16.57 1.88
C ILE A 21 17.89 15.30 1.31
N ARG A 22 17.41 14.14 1.71
CA ARG A 22 17.88 12.83 1.24
C ARG A 22 17.65 12.66 -0.26
N GLU A 23 16.47 13.05 -0.75
CA GLU A 23 16.15 13.03 -2.18
C GLU A 23 17.12 13.90 -2.98
N PHE A 24 17.39 15.12 -2.53
CA PHE A 24 18.27 16.04 -3.25
C PHE A 24 19.72 15.57 -3.26
N VAL A 25 20.23 15.03 -2.15
CA VAL A 25 21.58 14.43 -2.12
C VAL A 25 21.69 13.29 -3.11
N LEU A 26 20.72 12.36 -3.10
CA LEU A 26 20.74 11.23 -4.03
C LEU A 26 20.62 11.67 -5.48
N ARG A 27 19.81 12.69 -5.79
CA ARG A 27 19.70 13.28 -7.15
C ARG A 27 21.03 13.89 -7.61
N LEU A 28 21.71 14.66 -6.74
CA LEU A 28 22.99 15.24 -7.06
C LEU A 28 24.03 14.17 -7.37
N VAL A 29 24.14 13.15 -6.50
CA VAL A 29 25.10 12.06 -6.67
C VAL A 29 24.73 11.15 -7.85
N HIS A 30 23.44 11.09 -8.23
CA HIS A 30 22.99 10.39 -9.44
C HIS A 30 23.50 11.05 -10.73
N LEU A 31 23.57 12.38 -10.75
CA LEU A 31 24.14 13.10 -11.90
C LEU A 31 25.64 12.82 -12.06
N SER A 32 26.38 12.80 -10.96
CA SER A 32 27.80 12.46 -10.95
C SER A 32 28.27 12.20 -9.51
N PRO A 33 29.14 11.22 -9.27
CA PRO A 33 29.84 11.10 -8.00
C PRO A 33 30.54 12.42 -7.65
N MET A 34 30.46 12.85 -6.39
CA MET A 34 31.04 14.13 -5.95
C MET A 34 31.54 14.09 -4.52
N LYS A 35 32.47 14.99 -4.21
CA LYS A 35 32.99 15.10 -2.84
C LYS A 35 31.95 15.69 -1.89
N PRO A 36 31.91 15.26 -0.63
CA PRO A 36 30.99 15.75 0.39
C PRO A 36 30.92 17.28 0.49
N GLU A 37 32.05 17.97 0.32
CA GLU A 37 32.11 19.42 0.43
C GLU A 37 31.30 20.14 -0.66
N PHE A 38 31.24 19.55 -1.86
CA PHE A 38 30.41 20.10 -2.95
C PHE A 38 28.92 19.93 -2.68
N ILE A 39 28.52 18.78 -2.09
CA ILE A 39 27.14 18.54 -1.66
C ILE A 39 26.74 19.58 -0.62
N ALA A 40 27.58 19.80 0.40
CA ALA A 40 27.33 20.79 1.43
C ALA A 40 27.16 22.18 0.85
N SER A 41 28.09 22.60 -0.03
CA SER A 41 28.06 23.91 -0.66
C SER A 41 26.83 24.10 -1.58
N TYR A 42 26.43 23.06 -2.29
CA TYR A 42 25.30 23.11 -3.23
C TYR A 42 23.94 23.20 -2.52
N LEU A 43 23.80 22.49 -1.40
CA LEU A 43 22.55 22.40 -0.62
C LEU A 43 22.54 23.34 0.61
N ASP A 44 23.57 24.18 0.76
CA ASP A 44 23.76 25.07 1.91
C ASP A 44 23.65 24.35 3.27
N LEU A 45 24.28 23.16 3.35
CA LEU A 45 24.30 22.34 4.54
C LEU A 45 25.49 22.68 5.45
N SER A 46 25.24 22.78 6.74
CA SER A 46 26.32 22.83 7.72
C SER A 46 27.11 21.50 7.74
N PRO A 47 28.37 21.51 8.19
CA PRO A 47 29.17 20.29 8.30
C PRO A 47 28.51 19.20 9.16
N ARG A 48 27.72 19.58 10.14
CA ARG A 48 26.99 18.67 11.01
C ARG A 48 25.83 18.00 10.26
N GLU A 49 25.01 18.80 9.58
CA GLU A 49 23.87 18.29 8.79
C GLU A 49 24.34 17.38 7.66
N LEU A 50 25.39 17.78 6.93
CA LEU A 50 25.99 16.94 5.91
C LEU A 50 26.40 15.56 6.48
N LYS A 51 27.11 15.58 7.63
CA LYS A 51 27.58 14.34 8.27
C LYS A 51 26.40 13.44 8.68
N GLU A 52 25.34 14.00 9.23
CA GLU A 52 24.14 13.26 9.63
C GLU A 52 23.45 12.64 8.40
N VAL A 53 23.25 13.40 7.33
CA VAL A 53 22.61 12.94 6.10
C VAL A 53 23.45 11.85 5.41
N LEU A 54 24.76 12.09 5.24
CA LEU A 54 25.65 11.09 4.62
C LEU A 54 25.70 9.80 5.44
N ARG A 55 25.78 9.89 6.77
CA ARG A 55 25.75 8.73 7.65
C ARG A 55 24.44 7.93 7.44
N GLU A 56 23.30 8.60 7.45
CA GLU A 56 22.00 7.92 7.24
C GLU A 56 21.95 7.22 5.89
N LEU A 57 22.43 7.84 4.81
CA LEU A 57 22.43 7.27 3.48
C LEU A 57 23.39 6.09 3.33
N ILE A 58 24.54 6.16 4.00
CA ILE A 58 25.53 5.06 4.03
C ILE A 58 25.01 3.89 4.87
N ASP A 59 24.46 4.16 6.07
CA ASP A 59 23.86 3.14 6.94
C ASP A 59 22.71 2.39 6.24
N LYS A 60 21.98 3.06 5.34
CA LYS A 60 20.95 2.45 4.50
C LYS A 60 21.46 1.81 3.22
N ASN A 61 22.77 1.78 3.04
CA ASN A 61 23.43 1.23 1.84
C ASN A 61 22.98 1.91 0.53
N GLU A 62 22.75 3.21 0.58
CA GLU A 62 22.33 4.02 -0.59
C GLU A 62 23.49 4.78 -1.21
N LEU A 63 24.43 5.23 -0.39
CA LEU A 63 25.70 5.83 -0.80
C LEU A 63 26.89 4.98 -0.36
N THR A 64 27.98 5.11 -1.11
CA THR A 64 29.28 4.54 -0.75
C THR A 64 30.38 5.55 -1.05
N PHE A 65 31.48 5.50 -0.28
CA PHE A 65 32.68 6.25 -0.61
C PHE A 65 33.45 5.53 -1.71
N LEU A 66 33.97 6.29 -2.64
CA LEU A 66 34.85 5.85 -3.71
C LEU A 66 36.31 6.11 -3.30
N ASP A 67 37.25 5.51 -4.05
CA ASP A 67 38.69 5.58 -3.76
C ASP A 67 39.27 7.00 -3.78
N ASP A 68 38.65 7.89 -4.55
CA ASP A 68 39.01 9.33 -4.66
C ASP A 68 38.44 10.21 -3.57
N GLY A 69 37.73 9.62 -2.59
CA GLY A 69 37.04 10.31 -1.51
C GLY A 69 35.70 10.96 -1.91
N SER A 70 35.23 10.75 -3.13
CA SER A 70 33.87 11.14 -3.55
C SER A 70 32.85 10.13 -3.02
N VAL A 71 31.57 10.51 -2.99
CA VAL A 71 30.45 9.61 -2.71
C VAL A 71 29.74 9.29 -4.01
N GLY A 72 29.37 8.02 -4.17
CA GLY A 72 28.62 7.49 -5.31
C GLY A 72 27.38 6.73 -4.87
N LEU A 73 26.42 6.56 -5.79
CA LEU A 73 25.25 5.72 -5.55
C LEU A 73 25.64 4.24 -5.54
N THR A 74 25.06 3.49 -4.63
CA THR A 74 25.08 2.03 -4.68
C THR A 74 24.10 1.52 -5.75
N GLY A 75 24.22 0.23 -6.13
CA GLY A 75 23.25 -0.41 -7.02
C GLY A 75 21.80 -0.37 -6.51
N LEU A 76 21.63 -0.40 -5.17
CA LEU A 76 20.31 -0.22 -4.54
C LEU A 76 19.71 1.16 -4.86
N ALA A 77 20.48 2.21 -4.61
CA ALA A 77 20.00 3.57 -4.82
C ALA A 77 19.85 3.95 -6.30
N GLN A 78 20.63 3.37 -7.19
CA GLN A 78 20.44 3.51 -8.64
C GLN A 78 19.06 3.01 -9.07
N GLY A 79 18.55 1.94 -8.45
CA GLY A 79 17.21 1.41 -8.70
C GLY A 79 16.05 2.35 -8.30
N TYR A 80 16.30 3.40 -7.52
CA TYR A 80 15.29 4.40 -7.17
C TYR A 80 14.96 5.35 -8.34
N PHE A 81 15.85 5.44 -9.31
CA PHE A 81 15.75 6.30 -10.50
C PHE A 81 15.30 5.47 -11.70
N SER A 82 14.06 4.96 -11.64
CA SER A 82 13.55 4.02 -12.66
C SER A 82 13.21 4.69 -14.01
N SER A 83 13.03 6.01 -14.04
CA SER A 83 12.65 6.78 -15.24
C SER A 83 13.36 8.13 -15.23
N GLU A 84 13.80 8.59 -16.41
CA GLU A 84 14.40 9.92 -16.54
C GLU A 84 13.40 11.01 -16.14
N GLY A 85 13.80 11.86 -15.19
CA GLY A 85 13.00 13.02 -14.74
C GLY A 85 12.01 12.73 -13.61
N GLU A 86 11.81 11.50 -13.19
CA GLU A 86 10.97 11.18 -12.03
C GLU A 86 11.73 11.34 -10.68
N SER A 87 10.96 11.66 -9.63
CA SER A 87 11.50 11.68 -8.28
C SER A 87 11.88 10.27 -7.85
N PRO A 88 13.03 10.09 -7.17
CA PRO A 88 13.43 8.78 -6.68
C PRO A 88 12.40 8.23 -5.69
N GLN A 89 12.00 6.99 -5.89
CA GLN A 89 10.99 6.33 -5.09
C GLN A 89 11.52 5.04 -4.47
N VAL A 90 11.29 4.91 -3.17
CA VAL A 90 11.61 3.67 -2.44
C VAL A 90 10.40 2.76 -2.41
N THR A 91 10.60 1.54 -2.87
CA THR A 91 9.61 0.47 -2.73
C THR A 91 9.64 -0.08 -1.31
N THR A 92 8.52 -0.03 -0.62
CA THR A 92 8.38 -0.56 0.74
C THR A 92 7.28 -1.60 0.80
N VAL A 93 7.52 -2.68 1.55
CA VAL A 93 6.51 -3.66 1.90
C VAL A 93 5.95 -3.29 3.27
N GLN A 94 4.63 -3.14 3.36
CA GLN A 94 3.93 -2.81 4.59
C GLN A 94 2.85 -3.84 4.87
N GLN A 95 2.57 -4.05 6.15
CA GLN A 95 1.49 -4.90 6.62
C GLN A 95 0.34 -4.06 7.15
N THR A 96 -0.88 -4.50 6.86
CA THR A 96 -2.10 -3.89 7.38
C THR A 96 -3.19 -4.95 7.52
N ASP A 97 -4.20 -4.61 8.28
CA ASP A 97 -5.46 -5.35 8.31
C ASP A 97 -6.64 -4.40 8.08
N THR A 98 -7.70 -4.96 7.56
CA THR A 98 -8.93 -4.22 7.28
C THR A 98 -10.13 -5.13 7.42
N THR A 99 -11.28 -4.54 7.73
CA THR A 99 -12.52 -5.30 7.89
C THR A 99 -13.46 -5.00 6.74
N PHE A 100 -13.92 -6.04 6.06
CA PHE A 100 -14.91 -5.95 5.00
C PHE A 100 -16.04 -6.96 5.18
N SER A 101 -17.19 -6.59 4.65
CA SER A 101 -18.36 -7.44 4.57
C SER A 101 -18.60 -7.88 3.14
N PHE A 102 -18.85 -9.19 2.95
CA PHE A 102 -19.12 -9.80 1.64
C PHE A 102 -20.47 -10.49 1.67
N GLU A 103 -21.27 -10.26 0.64
CA GLU A 103 -22.49 -11.02 0.44
C GLU A 103 -22.16 -12.43 -0.06
N LEU A 104 -22.98 -13.42 0.36
CA LEU A 104 -22.65 -14.83 0.16
C LEU A 104 -23.14 -15.45 -1.17
N ALA A 105 -23.83 -14.69 -2.02
CA ALA A 105 -24.30 -15.18 -3.30
C ALA A 105 -23.19 -15.08 -4.38
N GLY A 106 -22.65 -13.88 -4.58
CA GLY A 106 -21.59 -13.60 -5.55
C GLY A 106 -20.27 -13.18 -4.93
N PHE A 107 -20.18 -13.08 -3.60
CA PHE A 107 -19.03 -12.59 -2.86
C PHE A 107 -18.58 -11.19 -3.25
N ASN A 108 -19.51 -10.32 -3.62
CA ASN A 108 -19.19 -8.91 -3.80
C ASN A 108 -18.95 -8.23 -2.45
N CYS A 109 -17.90 -7.42 -2.39
CA CYS A 109 -17.65 -6.58 -1.23
C CYS A 109 -18.71 -5.48 -1.15
N ILE A 110 -19.33 -5.35 0.02
CA ILE A 110 -20.41 -4.38 0.27
C ILE A 110 -19.98 -3.26 1.21
N GLY A 111 -18.69 -3.17 1.53
CA GLY A 111 -18.09 -2.13 2.33
C GLY A 111 -17.57 -2.59 3.68
N ASN A 112 -17.07 -1.62 4.45
CA ASN A 112 -16.40 -1.86 5.73
C ASN A 112 -17.28 -1.51 6.95
N LYS A 113 -18.43 -0.88 6.76
CA LYS A 113 -19.35 -0.48 7.84
C LYS A 113 -20.21 -1.67 8.27
N LYS A 114 -20.47 -1.78 9.57
CA LYS A 114 -21.50 -2.70 10.08
C LYS A 114 -22.87 -2.28 9.54
N THR A 115 -23.63 -3.27 9.12
CA THR A 115 -25.05 -3.05 8.79
C THR A 115 -25.87 -3.15 10.07
N HIS A 116 -26.59 -2.09 10.42
CA HIS A 116 -27.48 -2.06 11.58
C HIS A 116 -28.92 -2.50 11.25
N ASP A 117 -29.10 -3.27 10.19
CA ASP A 117 -30.42 -3.73 9.75
C ASP A 117 -30.94 -4.84 10.67
N ASN A 118 -31.45 -4.44 11.84
CA ASN A 118 -32.11 -5.36 12.79
C ASN A 118 -33.49 -5.86 12.31
N TRP A 119 -33.97 -5.40 11.17
CA TRP A 119 -35.28 -5.75 10.62
C TRP A 119 -35.15 -6.75 9.48
N CYS A 120 -35.56 -7.99 9.75
CA CYS A 120 -35.55 -9.10 8.79
C CYS A 120 -36.91 -9.27 8.06
N THR A 121 -37.59 -8.20 7.66
CA THR A 121 -38.75 -8.31 6.79
C THR A 121 -38.31 -8.33 5.34
N GLY A 122 -38.64 -9.40 4.63
CA GLY A 122 -38.32 -9.58 3.21
C GLY A 122 -38.05 -11.03 2.85
N ILE A 123 -37.84 -11.30 1.55
CA ILE A 123 -37.49 -12.62 1.06
C ILE A 123 -36.03 -12.89 1.37
N THR A 124 -35.75 -13.98 2.09
CA THR A 124 -34.39 -14.42 2.36
C THR A 124 -33.84 -15.14 1.12
N VAL A 125 -32.73 -14.66 0.59
CA VAL A 125 -32.00 -15.34 -0.50
C VAL A 125 -31.37 -16.61 0.04
N PRO A 126 -31.72 -17.79 -0.48
CA PRO A 126 -31.08 -19.05 -0.08
C PRO A 126 -29.63 -19.07 -0.54
N ILE A 127 -28.72 -19.47 0.35
CA ILE A 127 -27.29 -19.58 0.07
C ILE A 127 -26.87 -21.04 0.21
N SER A 128 -26.08 -21.53 -0.72
CA SER A 128 -25.57 -22.90 -0.69
C SER A 128 -24.72 -23.18 0.56
N SER A 129 -24.71 -24.42 1.00
CA SER A 129 -23.87 -24.84 2.15
C SER A 129 -22.39 -24.69 1.81
N GLU A 130 -22.03 -24.86 0.55
CA GLU A 130 -20.66 -24.66 0.05
C GLU A 130 -20.19 -23.21 0.21
N ASN A 131 -20.99 -22.24 -0.23
CA ASN A 131 -20.67 -20.82 -0.09
C ASN A 131 -20.51 -20.41 1.36
N LYS A 132 -21.27 -21.00 2.28
CA LYS A 132 -21.12 -20.74 3.72
C LYS A 132 -19.85 -21.37 4.28
N GLY A 133 -19.54 -22.60 3.87
CA GLY A 133 -18.38 -23.37 4.38
C GLY A 133 -17.04 -22.84 3.85
N LEU A 134 -16.99 -22.39 2.61
CA LEU A 134 -15.77 -21.86 1.96
C LEU A 134 -15.75 -20.33 1.87
N SER A 135 -16.52 -19.65 2.73
CA SER A 135 -16.71 -18.21 2.65
C SER A 135 -15.41 -17.39 2.81
N ASP A 136 -14.46 -17.84 3.62
CA ASP A 136 -13.14 -17.26 3.79
C ASP A 136 -12.29 -17.36 2.52
N LYS A 137 -12.31 -18.51 1.84
CA LYS A 137 -11.61 -18.70 0.57
C LYS A 137 -12.17 -17.81 -0.54
N TYR A 138 -13.49 -17.73 -0.63
CA TYR A 138 -14.15 -16.88 -1.63
C TYR A 138 -13.97 -15.39 -1.32
N ALA A 139 -14.05 -14.98 -0.04
CA ALA A 139 -13.76 -13.61 0.38
C ALA A 139 -12.33 -13.20 0.05
N ASN A 140 -11.35 -14.08 0.27
CA ASN A 140 -9.96 -13.84 -0.10
C ASN A 140 -9.82 -13.57 -1.61
N LYS A 141 -10.36 -14.46 -2.45
CA LYS A 141 -10.31 -14.31 -3.90
C LYS A 141 -11.02 -13.04 -4.37
N SER A 142 -12.18 -12.76 -3.81
CA SER A 142 -12.96 -11.58 -4.15
C SER A 142 -12.29 -10.28 -3.72
N PHE A 143 -11.68 -10.25 -2.53
CA PHE A 143 -10.91 -9.10 -2.07
C PHE A 143 -9.78 -8.76 -3.03
N GLN A 144 -8.97 -9.75 -3.41
CA GLN A 144 -7.88 -9.54 -4.36
C GLN A 144 -8.38 -9.02 -5.71
N ALA A 145 -9.46 -9.59 -6.24
CA ALA A 145 -10.05 -9.18 -7.52
C ALA A 145 -10.62 -7.75 -7.50
N GLN A 146 -11.12 -7.31 -6.33
CA GLN A 146 -11.75 -6.00 -6.16
C GLN A 146 -10.84 -4.96 -5.50
N PHE A 147 -9.57 -5.28 -5.24
CA PHE A 147 -8.66 -4.47 -4.45
C PHE A 147 -8.55 -3.01 -4.92
N TYR A 148 -8.29 -2.81 -6.21
CA TYR A 148 -8.17 -1.47 -6.78
C TYR A 148 -9.47 -0.68 -6.72
N ARG A 149 -10.61 -1.33 -7.00
CA ARG A 149 -11.93 -0.71 -6.84
C ARG A 149 -12.16 -0.24 -5.40
N LEU A 150 -11.79 -1.05 -4.40
CA LEU A 150 -11.95 -0.69 -2.99
C LEU A 150 -11.06 0.49 -2.57
N ILE A 151 -9.89 0.63 -3.19
CA ILE A 151 -9.04 1.80 -3.02
C ILE A 151 -9.69 3.04 -3.64
N GLU A 152 -10.15 2.96 -4.88
CA GLU A 152 -10.80 4.07 -5.60
C GLU A 152 -12.09 4.54 -4.91
N GLU A 153 -12.85 3.62 -4.35
CA GLU A 153 -14.05 3.91 -3.53
C GLU A 153 -13.69 4.48 -2.14
N GLY A 154 -12.41 4.60 -1.79
CA GLY A 154 -11.94 5.23 -0.56
C GLY A 154 -12.10 4.39 0.71
N TYR A 155 -12.26 3.07 0.60
CA TYR A 155 -12.38 2.20 1.78
C TYR A 155 -11.07 1.99 2.54
N MET A 156 -9.93 2.22 1.89
CA MET A 156 -8.60 2.01 2.46
C MET A 156 -7.69 3.24 2.28
N PRO A 157 -8.08 4.43 2.79
CA PRO A 157 -7.31 5.66 2.59
C PRO A 157 -5.92 5.61 3.25
N HIS A 158 -5.75 4.76 4.27
CA HIS A 158 -4.50 4.63 5.03
C HIS A 158 -3.37 3.93 4.26
N ILE A 159 -3.68 3.17 3.20
CA ILE A 159 -2.66 2.51 2.37
C ILE A 159 -2.23 3.35 1.16
N VAL A 160 -2.98 4.42 0.86
CA VAL A 160 -2.68 5.32 -0.25
C VAL A 160 -1.82 6.47 0.26
N SER A 161 -0.58 6.55 -0.22
CA SER A 161 0.28 7.70 0.08
C SER A 161 -0.04 8.85 -0.88
N LYS A 162 -0.18 10.06 -0.33
CA LYS A 162 -0.36 11.29 -1.13
C LYS A 162 0.87 11.62 -1.99
N GLU A 163 2.02 11.09 -1.58
CA GLU A 163 3.30 11.32 -2.25
C GLU A 163 3.59 10.28 -3.34
N SER A 164 2.81 9.20 -3.38
CA SER A 164 2.99 8.13 -4.36
C SER A 164 2.20 8.43 -5.63
N GLN A 165 2.88 8.35 -6.77
CA GLN A 165 2.24 8.43 -8.09
C GLN A 165 1.57 7.13 -8.51
N THR A 166 1.85 6.03 -7.79
CA THR A 166 1.33 4.70 -8.10
C THR A 166 0.46 4.17 -6.97
N LEU A 167 -0.63 3.49 -7.33
CA LEU A 167 -1.47 2.79 -6.37
C LEU A 167 -0.71 1.62 -5.74
N PRO A 168 -0.95 1.32 -4.44
CA PRO A 168 -0.37 0.16 -3.79
C PRO A 168 -0.87 -1.14 -4.44
N SER A 169 -0.06 -2.19 -4.38
CA SER A 169 -0.41 -3.52 -4.87
C SER A 169 -0.27 -4.56 -3.77
N ILE A 170 -1.13 -5.58 -3.77
CA ILE A 170 -1.04 -6.69 -2.83
C ILE A 170 0.25 -7.47 -3.12
N TYR A 171 1.09 -7.63 -2.10
CA TYR A 171 2.26 -8.49 -2.13
C TYR A 171 1.91 -9.90 -1.67
N LYS A 172 1.18 -10.01 -0.54
CA LYS A 172 0.83 -11.29 0.06
C LYS A 172 -0.46 -11.15 0.88
N MET A 173 -1.32 -12.16 0.81
CA MET A 173 -2.43 -12.33 1.75
C MET A 173 -1.93 -13.09 2.97
N ASP A 174 -2.06 -12.50 4.16
CA ASP A 174 -1.57 -13.10 5.40
C ASP A 174 -2.66 -13.93 6.08
N SER A 175 -3.86 -13.37 6.26
CA SER A 175 -5.00 -14.10 6.78
C SER A 175 -6.34 -13.49 6.37
N VAL A 176 -7.36 -14.34 6.30
CA VAL A 176 -8.77 -13.94 6.13
C VAL A 176 -9.58 -14.68 7.20
N THR A 177 -10.08 -13.94 8.19
CA THR A 177 -10.75 -14.51 9.34
C THR A 177 -12.17 -13.98 9.44
N ARG A 178 -13.16 -14.88 9.46
CA ARG A 178 -14.55 -14.49 9.66
C ARG A 178 -14.77 -14.01 11.10
N ILE A 179 -15.24 -12.79 11.25
CA ILE A 179 -15.49 -12.14 12.54
C ILE A 179 -16.96 -11.92 12.85
N GLY A 180 -17.85 -12.13 11.87
CA GLY A 180 -19.27 -11.95 12.10
C GLY A 180 -20.14 -12.39 10.92
N GLN A 181 -21.44 -12.39 11.18
CA GLN A 181 -22.48 -12.63 10.21
C GLN A 181 -23.56 -11.56 10.41
N GLU A 182 -23.98 -10.95 9.34
CA GLU A 182 -24.94 -9.83 9.35
C GLU A 182 -25.94 -10.00 8.19
N PRO A 183 -27.23 -9.65 8.37
CA PRO A 183 -28.15 -9.52 7.28
C PRO A 183 -27.96 -8.14 6.61
N LYS A 184 -28.00 -8.06 5.28
CA LYS A 184 -28.07 -6.80 4.55
C LYS A 184 -29.31 -6.78 3.68
N ARG A 185 -30.02 -5.67 3.69
CA ARG A 185 -31.07 -5.39 2.72
C ARG A 185 -30.44 -5.01 1.38
N VAL A 186 -30.91 -5.62 0.33
CA VAL A 186 -30.60 -5.24 -1.04
C VAL A 186 -31.90 -4.75 -1.64
N PRO A 187 -31.97 -3.52 -2.16
CA PRO A 187 -33.15 -3.07 -2.89
C PRO A 187 -33.37 -4.00 -4.08
N PRO A 188 -34.62 -4.38 -4.38
CA PRO A 188 -34.90 -5.15 -5.58
C PRO A 188 -34.50 -4.31 -6.79
N LEU A 189 -33.57 -4.83 -7.60
CA LEU A 189 -33.30 -4.30 -8.92
C LEU A 189 -34.43 -4.79 -9.82
N PHE A 190 -35.44 -3.95 -10.04
CA PHE A 190 -36.39 -4.16 -11.11
C PHE A 190 -35.67 -3.83 -12.43
N LEU A 191 -35.29 -4.86 -13.15
CA LEU A 191 -34.94 -4.73 -14.55
C LEU A 191 -36.24 -4.52 -15.32
N PHE A 192 -36.48 -3.31 -15.77
CA PHE A 192 -37.50 -2.98 -16.75
C PHE A 192 -36.92 -3.16 -18.15
#